data_07bd8aa9a6f2bb0c0192fa73a2c1e9c1
#
_entry.id   07bd8aa9a6f2bb0c0192fa73a2c1e9c1
#
_cell.length_a   1.000
_cell.length_b   1.000
_cell.length_c   1.000
_cell.angle_alpha   90.00
_cell.angle_beta   90.00
_cell.angle_gamma   90.00
#
_symmetry.space_group_name_H-M   'P 1'
#
loop_
_entity.id
_entity.type
_entity.pdbx_description
1 polymer ?
#
loop_
_entity_poly.entity_id
_entity_poly.type
_entity_poly.pdbx_seq_one_letter_code
_entity_poly.pdbx_strand_id
1 'polypeptide(L)'
;MVREKKTLGIVLLTIGLYGSGASDSPVLAIDSAVADEPIKVLATLPVLKDLVQEVGRDRVSVSSLINGVESEQIYTPKPTDIFAMQDARMLVQIGLGLDSWVDALTKNAENPRLLIVTTSIGVPVLKNQDTTSRSDDPHGMRDPHIWLDPENAKLMVRHITEGLIKIDPTHKKDFLRNQAQYIQDLDQTQQRLMVKLKPLQNKKIITHHADWSYFARRFGFIVRGSIASQIDAEPSTKRISDLVQIIKTEQIRVIVSEPQLDPKLPQILAQETGARVVVLTPIPGALPGTESYRSMIEYDVDQLVNALKD
;
A
#
# COMPACT_ATOMS: atom_id res chain seq x y z
N MET A 1 1.87 31.11 46.34
CA MET A 1 2.18 30.54 47.67
C MET A 1 0.87 30.11 48.30
N VAL A 2 0.41 28.88 48.10
CA VAL A 2 -0.52 28.15 49.00
C VAL A 2 -0.34 26.67 48.65
N ARG A 3 0.13 25.89 49.63
CA ARG A 3 0.33 24.46 49.62
C ARG A 3 -0.99 23.78 49.97
N GLU A 4 -1.51 22.90 49.15
CA GLU A 4 -2.55 21.96 49.58
C GLU A 4 -1.92 20.63 50.02
N LYS A 5 -2.25 20.24 51.22
CA LYS A 5 -1.83 19.01 51.88
C LYS A 5 -2.79 17.88 51.50
N LYS A 6 -2.25 16.78 50.95
CA LYS A 6 -2.99 15.52 50.79
C LYS A 6 -3.04 14.80 52.13
N THR A 7 -4.24 14.58 52.63
CA THR A 7 -4.51 13.82 53.87
C THR A 7 -4.57 12.35 53.53
N LEU A 8 -3.71 11.55 54.14
CA LEU A 8 -3.66 10.07 54.05
C LEU A 8 -4.62 9.51 55.10
N GLY A 9 -5.73 8.91 54.68
CA GLY A 9 -6.67 8.24 55.57
C GLY A 9 -6.20 6.82 55.90
N ILE A 10 -5.83 6.58 57.15
CA ILE A 10 -5.55 5.25 57.68
C ILE A 10 -6.90 4.65 58.14
N VAL A 11 -7.27 3.51 57.53
CA VAL A 11 -8.41 2.69 57.97
C VAL A 11 -7.87 1.58 58.88
N LEU A 12 -8.21 1.70 60.17
CA LEU A 12 -7.96 0.64 61.18
C LEU A 12 -8.95 -0.50 60.92
N LEU A 13 -8.38 -1.72 60.73
CA LEU A 13 -9.16 -2.97 60.61
C LEU A 13 -9.26 -3.58 62.00
N THR A 14 -10.45 -3.63 62.59
CA THR A 14 -10.77 -4.37 63.80
C THR A 14 -11.06 -5.85 63.45
N ILE A 15 -10.29 -6.76 64.01
CA ILE A 15 -10.48 -8.21 63.90
C ILE A 15 -11.54 -8.63 64.90
N GLY A 16 -12.69 -9.09 64.40
CA GLY A 16 -13.67 -9.79 65.21
C GLY A 16 -13.65 -11.27 64.89
N LEU A 17 -13.18 -12.10 65.83
CA LEU A 17 -13.33 -13.56 65.80
C LEU A 17 -14.75 -13.92 66.24
N TYR A 18 -15.51 -14.68 65.40
CA TYR A 18 -16.49 -15.68 65.85
C TYR A 18 -17.10 -16.40 64.62
N GLY A 19 -17.14 -17.77 64.67
CA GLY A 19 -18.19 -18.57 64.03
C GLY A 19 -17.75 -19.39 62.79
N SER A 20 -17.49 -20.68 63.05
CA SER A 20 -17.44 -21.75 62.04
C SER A 20 -18.70 -21.85 61.22
N GLY A 21 -18.64 -21.50 59.99
CA GLY A 21 -19.66 -21.75 58.97
C GLY A 21 -18.93 -21.86 57.63
N ALA A 22 -18.96 -23.05 57.03
CA ALA A 22 -18.44 -23.26 55.68
C ALA A 22 -19.31 -22.44 54.71
N SER A 23 -18.81 -21.32 54.30
CA SER A 23 -19.37 -20.56 53.21
C SER A 23 -18.45 -20.72 51.98
N ASP A 24 -18.96 -21.48 50.99
CA ASP A 24 -18.40 -21.47 49.65
C ASP A 24 -18.45 -20.03 49.13
N SER A 25 -17.37 -19.34 49.27
CA SER A 25 -17.15 -18.06 48.57
C SER A 25 -16.87 -18.41 47.10
N PRO A 26 -17.67 -17.90 46.17
CA PRO A 26 -17.32 -18.03 44.75
C PRO A 26 -15.97 -17.29 44.58
N VAL A 27 -14.91 -18.02 44.28
CA VAL A 27 -13.70 -17.46 43.71
C VAL A 27 -14.10 -16.89 42.38
N LEU A 28 -14.30 -15.56 42.35
CA LEU A 28 -14.37 -14.82 41.11
C LEU A 28 -13.00 -15.02 40.44
N ALA A 29 -12.95 -15.98 39.51
CA ALA A 29 -11.88 -16.07 38.59
C ALA A 29 -11.91 -14.75 37.79
N ILE A 30 -11.05 -13.81 38.17
CA ILE A 30 -10.70 -12.70 37.31
C ILE A 30 -9.91 -13.34 36.19
N ASP A 31 -10.66 -13.74 35.16
CA ASP A 31 -10.08 -14.08 33.86
C ASP A 31 -9.49 -12.77 33.34
N SER A 32 -8.29 -12.47 33.79
CA SER A 32 -7.46 -11.44 33.17
C SER A 32 -7.12 -11.98 31.79
N ALA A 33 -8.01 -11.70 30.82
CA ALA A 33 -7.69 -11.82 29.42
C ALA A 33 -6.40 -11.00 29.24
N VAL A 34 -5.26 -11.67 29.26
CA VAL A 34 -4.00 -11.10 28.77
C VAL A 34 -4.33 -10.76 27.33
N ALA A 35 -4.53 -9.46 27.07
CA ALA A 35 -4.74 -8.99 25.72
C ALA A 35 -3.51 -9.45 24.93
N ASP A 36 -3.72 -10.38 24.01
CA ASP A 36 -2.67 -10.86 23.12
C ASP A 36 -2.03 -9.65 22.44
N GLU A 37 -0.71 -9.48 22.62
CA GLU A 37 -0.01 -8.35 21.99
C GLU A 37 -0.20 -8.42 20.47
N PRO A 38 -0.49 -7.27 19.82
CA PRO A 38 -0.67 -7.23 18.38
C PRO A 38 0.56 -7.80 17.64
N ILE A 39 0.32 -8.57 16.59
CA ILE A 39 1.37 -9.09 15.71
C ILE A 39 2.09 -7.91 15.06
N LYS A 40 3.38 -7.75 15.32
CA LYS A 40 4.21 -6.72 14.69
C LYS A 40 4.48 -7.11 13.24
N VAL A 41 3.96 -6.32 12.31
CA VAL A 41 4.12 -6.52 10.88
C VAL A 41 4.88 -5.36 10.27
N LEU A 42 5.88 -5.69 9.46
CA LEU A 42 6.62 -4.72 8.66
C LEU A 42 6.24 -4.89 7.21
N ALA A 43 5.82 -3.80 6.57
CA ALA A 43 5.51 -3.76 5.14
C ALA A 43 6.61 -3.00 4.41
N THR A 44 6.95 -3.40 3.19
CA THR A 44 7.90 -2.63 2.37
C THR A 44 7.27 -1.33 1.89
N LEU A 45 5.99 -1.34 1.56
CA LEU A 45 5.24 -0.23 0.96
C LEU A 45 3.99 0.16 1.76
N PRO A 46 3.56 1.42 1.70
CA PRO A 46 2.31 1.88 2.33
C PRO A 46 1.06 1.12 1.88
N VAL A 47 1.01 0.70 0.62
CA VAL A 47 -0.11 -0.13 0.11
C VAL A 47 -0.20 -1.46 0.85
N LEU A 48 0.92 -2.12 1.10
CA LEU A 48 0.96 -3.37 1.84
C LEU A 48 0.57 -3.18 3.30
N LYS A 49 1.02 -2.07 3.92
CA LYS A 49 0.59 -1.69 5.27
C LYS A 49 -0.92 -1.59 5.36
N ASP A 50 -1.57 -0.90 4.42
CA ASP A 50 -3.04 -0.75 4.40
C ASP A 50 -3.72 -2.12 4.25
N LEU A 51 -3.29 -2.95 3.30
CA LEU A 51 -3.86 -4.28 3.09
C LEU A 51 -3.72 -5.19 4.32
N VAL A 52 -2.59 -5.13 5.01
CA VAL A 52 -2.38 -5.87 6.28
C VAL A 52 -3.32 -5.37 7.36
N GLN A 53 -3.44 -4.05 7.50
CA GLN A 53 -4.33 -3.43 8.49
C GLN A 53 -5.79 -3.81 8.26
N GLU A 54 -6.22 -3.90 7.01
CA GLU A 54 -7.58 -4.29 6.65
C GLU A 54 -7.92 -5.74 7.03
N VAL A 55 -6.95 -6.65 6.95
CA VAL A 55 -7.12 -8.05 7.34
C VAL A 55 -6.93 -8.24 8.84
N GLY A 56 -5.88 -7.65 9.39
CA GLY A 56 -5.45 -7.89 10.78
C GLY A 56 -6.21 -7.09 11.83
N ARG A 57 -6.73 -5.91 11.47
CA ARG A 57 -7.46 -4.97 12.34
C ARG A 57 -6.67 -4.68 13.63
N ASP A 58 -7.27 -4.93 14.79
CA ASP A 58 -6.70 -4.74 16.13
C ASP A 58 -5.69 -5.83 16.55
N ARG A 59 -5.59 -6.90 15.75
CA ARG A 59 -4.63 -8.00 15.97
C ARG A 59 -3.24 -7.74 15.41
N VAL A 60 -3.05 -6.64 14.70
CA VAL A 60 -1.76 -6.29 14.09
C VAL A 60 -1.33 -4.88 14.45
N SER A 61 -0.02 -4.69 14.58
CA SER A 61 0.64 -3.38 14.61
C SER A 61 1.52 -3.28 13.37
N VAL A 62 1.11 -2.48 12.40
CA VAL A 62 1.75 -2.45 11.08
C VAL A 62 2.52 -1.15 10.88
N SER A 63 3.78 -1.28 10.48
CA SER A 63 4.60 -0.15 10.00
C SER A 63 5.03 -0.38 8.55
N SER A 64 5.35 0.71 7.84
CA SER A 64 5.90 0.66 6.49
C SER A 64 7.34 1.19 6.50
N LEU A 65 8.24 0.55 5.75
CA LEU A 65 9.62 1.02 5.56
C LEU A 65 9.65 2.30 4.74
N ILE A 66 8.86 2.32 3.66
CA ILE A 66 8.73 3.49 2.79
C ILE A 66 7.54 4.33 3.25
N ASN A 67 7.68 5.65 3.20
CA ASN A 67 6.59 6.61 3.40
C ASN A 67 6.03 7.08 2.06
N GLY A 68 4.79 7.59 2.03
CA GLY A 68 4.02 7.83 0.83
C GLY A 68 4.58 8.84 -0.20
N VAL A 69 5.69 9.51 0.11
CA VAL A 69 6.38 10.45 -0.81
C VAL A 69 7.77 9.94 -1.25
N GLU A 70 8.21 8.80 -0.70
CA GLU A 70 9.48 8.18 -1.09
C GLU A 70 9.21 7.19 -2.23
N SER A 71 10.12 7.15 -3.22
CA SER A 71 10.03 6.17 -4.30
C SER A 71 10.56 4.81 -3.85
N GLU A 72 9.79 3.78 -4.14
CA GLU A 72 10.13 2.38 -3.87
C GLU A 72 11.31 1.87 -4.68
N GLN A 73 11.59 2.49 -5.83
CA GLN A 73 12.64 2.03 -6.75
C GLN A 73 14.03 2.50 -6.33
N ILE A 74 14.11 3.61 -5.58
CA ILE A 74 15.38 4.21 -5.17
C ILE A 74 15.56 4.27 -3.65
N TYR A 75 14.73 3.53 -2.91
CA TYR A 75 14.80 3.51 -1.46
C TYR A 75 16.16 3.00 -0.96
N THR A 76 16.75 3.76 -0.06
CA THR A 76 17.99 3.37 0.62
C THR A 76 17.67 3.00 2.07
N PRO A 77 17.88 1.73 2.48
CA PRO A 77 17.62 1.29 3.84
C PRO A 77 18.40 2.08 4.89
N LYS A 78 17.74 2.38 6.01
CA LYS A 78 18.28 3.12 7.16
C LYS A 78 18.65 2.14 8.28
N PRO A 79 19.60 2.46 9.18
CA PRO A 79 19.91 1.59 10.32
C PRO A 79 18.69 1.26 11.20
N THR A 80 17.72 2.18 11.31
CA THR A 80 16.46 1.97 12.03
C THR A 80 15.62 0.85 11.46
N ASP A 81 15.73 0.55 10.17
CA ASP A 81 14.96 -0.48 9.50
C ASP A 81 15.41 -1.88 9.92
N ILE A 82 16.69 -2.04 10.26
CA ILE A 82 17.22 -3.29 10.83
C ILE A 82 16.54 -3.58 12.18
N PHE A 83 16.41 -2.57 13.05
CA PHE A 83 15.72 -2.76 14.34
C PHE A 83 14.23 -3.09 14.16
N ALA A 84 13.56 -2.43 13.22
CA ALA A 84 12.18 -2.74 12.88
C ALA A 84 12.04 -4.19 12.38
N MET A 85 12.98 -4.65 11.57
CA MET A 85 13.02 -6.02 11.06
C MET A 85 13.29 -7.06 12.16
N GLN A 86 14.16 -6.74 13.14
CA GLN A 86 14.45 -7.61 14.29
C GLN A 86 13.20 -7.84 15.15
N ASP A 87 12.36 -6.84 15.29
CA ASP A 87 11.17 -6.85 16.14
C ASP A 87 9.92 -7.42 15.43
N ALA A 88 9.94 -7.47 14.10
CA ALA A 88 8.80 -7.93 13.31
C ALA A 88 8.59 -9.45 13.41
N ARG A 89 7.31 -9.86 13.36
CA ARG A 89 6.89 -11.27 13.23
C ARG A 89 6.57 -11.61 11.76
N MET A 90 6.23 -10.62 10.97
CA MET A 90 5.95 -10.77 9.55
C MET A 90 6.55 -9.59 8.77
N LEU A 91 7.19 -9.90 7.66
CA LEU A 91 7.54 -8.97 6.60
C LEU A 91 6.63 -9.22 5.42
N VAL A 92 6.01 -8.17 4.90
CA VAL A 92 5.19 -8.24 3.68
C VAL A 92 5.87 -7.41 2.59
N GLN A 93 6.12 -8.04 1.44
CA GLN A 93 6.79 -7.45 0.30
C GLN A 93 6.03 -7.72 -1.00
N ILE A 94 6.30 -6.90 -2.03
CA ILE A 94 5.78 -7.14 -3.38
C ILE A 94 6.53 -8.31 -4.04
N GLY A 95 7.84 -8.26 -4.04
CA GLY A 95 8.69 -9.13 -4.85
C GLY A 95 8.88 -8.58 -6.27
N LEU A 96 9.13 -9.47 -7.25
CA LEU A 96 9.37 -9.12 -8.65
C LEU A 96 10.57 -8.17 -8.86
N GLY A 97 11.47 -8.08 -7.88
CA GLY A 97 12.64 -7.23 -7.88
C GLY A 97 12.41 -5.83 -7.33
N LEU A 98 11.18 -5.37 -7.12
CA LEU A 98 10.86 -4.01 -6.66
C LEU A 98 11.53 -3.66 -5.34
N ASP A 99 11.38 -4.55 -4.37
CA ASP A 99 11.86 -4.39 -3.01
C ASP A 99 13.05 -5.33 -2.69
N SER A 100 13.91 -5.60 -3.68
CA SER A 100 15.08 -6.48 -3.53
C SER A 100 16.10 -5.98 -2.48
N TRP A 101 16.12 -4.68 -2.18
CA TRP A 101 16.92 -4.09 -1.10
C TRP A 101 16.57 -4.66 0.28
N VAL A 102 15.40 -5.25 0.46
CA VAL A 102 14.96 -5.87 1.71
C VAL A 102 15.71 -7.14 2.06
N ASP A 103 16.29 -7.83 1.07
CA ASP A 103 17.04 -9.07 1.30
C ASP A 103 18.26 -8.83 2.21
N ALA A 104 18.97 -7.71 1.99
CA ALA A 104 20.10 -7.31 2.83
C ALA A 104 19.65 -6.98 4.27
N LEU A 105 18.52 -6.29 4.43
CA LEU A 105 17.95 -5.99 5.75
C LEU A 105 17.58 -7.27 6.49
N THR A 106 16.89 -8.20 5.82
CA THR A 106 16.47 -9.48 6.40
C THR A 106 17.66 -10.31 6.90
N LYS A 107 18.72 -10.35 6.08
CA LYS A 107 19.95 -11.05 6.45
C LYS A 107 20.63 -10.41 7.66
N ASN A 108 20.70 -9.08 7.72
CA ASN A 108 21.39 -8.35 8.79
C ASN A 108 20.56 -8.30 10.09
N ALA A 109 19.24 -8.44 10.01
CA ALA A 109 18.38 -8.45 11.17
C ALA A 109 18.49 -9.75 12.01
N GLU A 110 18.95 -10.84 11.41
CA GLU A 110 19.14 -12.14 12.09
C GLU A 110 17.91 -12.59 12.89
N ASN A 111 16.70 -12.33 12.37
CA ASN A 111 15.44 -12.66 13.04
C ASN A 111 14.91 -14.05 12.58
N PRO A 112 15.15 -15.13 13.35
CA PRO A 112 14.74 -16.48 12.96
C PRO A 112 13.22 -16.71 13.02
N ARG A 113 12.47 -15.77 13.62
CA ARG A 113 11.00 -15.86 13.75
C ARG A 113 10.26 -15.06 12.68
N LEU A 114 10.98 -14.37 11.80
CA LEU A 114 10.39 -13.54 10.76
C LEU A 114 9.76 -14.40 9.67
N LEU A 115 8.46 -14.28 9.48
CA LEU A 115 7.76 -14.83 8.33
C LEU A 115 7.76 -13.83 7.18
N ILE A 116 8.31 -14.20 6.03
CA ILE A 116 8.28 -13.37 4.83
C ILE A 116 7.09 -13.78 3.96
N VAL A 117 6.28 -12.81 3.58
CA VAL A 117 5.12 -12.95 2.68
C VAL A 117 5.38 -12.13 1.43
N THR A 118 5.59 -12.81 0.29
CA THR A 118 5.71 -12.19 -1.03
C THR A 118 4.36 -12.20 -1.71
N THR A 119 3.80 -11.02 -1.96
CA THR A 119 2.41 -10.86 -2.39
C THR A 119 2.19 -11.05 -3.88
N SER A 120 3.25 -11.01 -4.70
CA SER A 120 3.17 -11.22 -6.16
C SER A 120 3.07 -12.69 -6.60
N ILE A 121 3.15 -13.65 -5.67
CA ILE A 121 3.08 -15.07 -6.01
C ILE A 121 1.73 -15.37 -6.66
N GLY A 122 1.75 -16.01 -7.85
CA GLY A 122 0.53 -16.37 -8.58
C GLY A 122 -0.21 -15.22 -9.26
N VAL A 123 0.28 -13.98 -9.12
CA VAL A 123 -0.27 -12.84 -9.86
C VAL A 123 0.10 -12.93 -11.34
N PRO A 124 -0.85 -12.73 -12.29
CA PRO A 124 -0.53 -12.63 -13.70
C PRO A 124 0.32 -11.39 -14.00
N VAL A 125 1.63 -11.60 -14.20
CA VAL A 125 2.59 -10.49 -14.34
C VAL A 125 2.58 -9.97 -15.78
N LEU A 126 2.46 -8.65 -15.93
CA LEU A 126 2.62 -7.96 -17.21
C LEU A 126 4.11 -7.84 -17.54
N LYS A 127 4.39 -7.82 -18.83
CA LYS A 127 5.73 -7.45 -19.31
C LYS A 127 5.83 -5.94 -19.33
N ASN A 128 6.99 -5.43 -18.91
CA ASN A 128 7.29 -4.02 -19.06
C ASN A 128 7.27 -3.66 -20.56
N GLN A 129 6.46 -2.68 -20.95
CA GLN A 129 6.26 -2.34 -22.37
C GLN A 129 7.39 -1.45 -22.92
N ASP A 130 8.17 -0.82 -22.07
CA ASP A 130 9.34 -0.05 -22.49
C ASP A 130 10.53 -0.98 -22.79
N THR A 131 10.53 -1.52 -24.02
CA THR A 131 11.57 -2.42 -24.54
C THR A 131 12.95 -1.74 -24.75
N THR A 132 13.11 -0.46 -24.36
CA THR A 132 14.40 0.22 -24.35
C THR A 132 15.20 -0.05 -23.06
N SER A 133 14.63 -0.80 -22.12
CA SER A 133 15.31 -1.22 -20.90
C SER A 133 16.50 -2.10 -21.28
N ARG A 134 17.70 -1.67 -20.90
CA ARG A 134 18.93 -2.47 -20.99
C ARG A 134 18.71 -3.79 -20.26
N SER A 135 19.41 -4.84 -20.70
CA SER A 135 19.46 -6.16 -20.04
C SER A 135 19.86 -6.14 -18.56
N ASP A 136 20.20 -4.98 -18.03
CA ASP A 136 20.70 -4.76 -16.66
C ASP A 136 19.62 -4.13 -15.72
N ASP A 137 18.35 -4.03 -16.17
CA ASP A 137 17.24 -3.59 -15.31
C ASP A 137 17.04 -4.59 -14.17
N PRO A 138 17.16 -4.19 -12.87
CA PRO A 138 16.98 -5.07 -11.73
C PRO A 138 15.57 -5.69 -11.65
N HIS A 139 14.56 -5.09 -12.29
CA HIS A 139 13.21 -5.62 -12.38
C HIS A 139 13.00 -6.54 -13.60
N GLY A 140 13.96 -6.60 -14.50
CA GLY A 140 13.88 -7.39 -15.73
C GLY A 140 12.72 -6.93 -16.64
N MET A 141 12.11 -7.89 -17.36
CA MET A 141 10.97 -7.60 -18.25
C MET A 141 9.61 -7.65 -17.52
N ARG A 142 9.55 -7.66 -16.20
CA ARG A 142 8.34 -7.83 -15.40
C ARG A 142 7.94 -6.51 -14.73
N ASP A 143 6.72 -6.07 -14.97
CA ASP A 143 6.17 -4.90 -14.29
C ASP A 143 5.79 -5.28 -12.84
N PRO A 144 6.40 -4.67 -11.80
CA PRO A 144 6.13 -5.01 -10.41
C PRO A 144 4.92 -4.27 -9.81
N HIS A 145 4.32 -3.28 -10.48
CA HIS A 145 3.26 -2.41 -9.97
C HIS A 145 1.89 -3.10 -9.93
N ILE A 146 1.89 -4.34 -9.46
CA ILE A 146 0.75 -5.26 -9.47
C ILE A 146 -0.47 -4.73 -8.70
N TRP A 147 -0.23 -3.96 -7.62
CA TRP A 147 -1.29 -3.44 -6.74
C TRP A 147 -2.20 -2.42 -7.42
N LEU A 148 -1.79 -1.83 -8.52
CA LEU A 148 -2.60 -0.88 -9.29
C LEU A 148 -3.80 -1.55 -10.01
N ASP A 149 -3.90 -2.87 -9.94
CA ASP A 149 -5.08 -3.63 -10.33
C ASP A 149 -5.78 -4.21 -9.10
N PRO A 150 -7.01 -3.79 -8.74
CA PRO A 150 -7.75 -4.34 -7.61
C PRO A 150 -7.94 -5.86 -7.61
N GLU A 151 -7.95 -6.53 -8.77
CA GLU A 151 -8.00 -7.99 -8.82
C GLU A 151 -6.71 -8.62 -8.29
N ASN A 152 -5.56 -8.02 -8.58
CA ASN A 152 -4.30 -8.46 -8.01
C ASN A 152 -4.26 -8.18 -6.51
N ALA A 153 -4.77 -7.02 -6.06
CA ALA A 153 -4.85 -6.69 -4.64
C ALA A 153 -5.64 -7.73 -3.83
N LYS A 154 -6.69 -8.34 -4.41
CA LYS A 154 -7.41 -9.45 -3.76
C LYS A 154 -6.55 -10.68 -3.55
N LEU A 155 -5.64 -11.01 -4.50
CA LEU A 155 -4.66 -12.09 -4.32
C LEU A 155 -3.64 -11.73 -3.23
N MET A 156 -3.15 -10.49 -3.24
CA MET A 156 -2.22 -9.99 -2.21
C MET A 156 -2.84 -10.10 -0.81
N VAL A 157 -4.11 -9.71 -0.65
CA VAL A 157 -4.88 -9.86 0.59
C VAL A 157 -4.97 -11.32 1.05
N ARG A 158 -5.14 -12.27 0.13
CA ARG A 158 -5.14 -13.71 0.47
C ARG A 158 -3.80 -14.17 1.02
N HIS A 159 -2.68 -13.78 0.39
CA HIS A 159 -1.34 -14.14 0.88
C HIS A 159 -1.06 -13.53 2.25
N ILE A 160 -1.46 -12.28 2.48
CA ILE A 160 -1.38 -11.62 3.78
C ILE A 160 -2.18 -12.40 4.83
N THR A 161 -3.41 -12.78 4.49
CA THR A 161 -4.29 -13.57 5.39
C THR A 161 -3.66 -14.91 5.76
N GLU A 162 -3.11 -15.64 4.78
CA GLU A 162 -2.42 -16.90 5.01
C GLU A 162 -1.19 -16.71 5.94
N GLY A 163 -0.45 -15.62 5.74
CA GLY A 163 0.69 -15.25 6.61
C GLY A 163 0.24 -15.01 8.04
N LEU A 164 -0.82 -14.22 8.25
CA LEU A 164 -1.36 -13.95 9.59
C LEU A 164 -1.88 -15.22 10.28
N ILE A 165 -2.58 -16.09 9.53
CA ILE A 165 -3.07 -17.37 10.07
C ILE A 165 -1.92 -18.31 10.50
N LYS A 166 -0.78 -18.28 9.79
CA LYS A 166 0.40 -19.07 10.19
C LYS A 166 1.00 -18.61 11.53
N ILE A 167 0.95 -17.29 11.78
CA ILE A 167 1.49 -16.70 13.02
C ILE A 167 0.50 -16.86 14.17
N ASP A 168 -0.78 -16.63 13.89
CA ASP A 168 -1.87 -16.70 14.88
C ASP A 168 -3.04 -17.53 14.34
N PRO A 169 -2.96 -18.85 14.45
CA PRO A 169 -4.04 -19.74 14.03
C PRO A 169 -5.30 -19.63 14.88
N THR A 170 -5.20 -19.08 16.10
CA THR A 170 -6.32 -18.90 17.02
C THR A 170 -7.35 -17.95 16.44
N HIS A 171 -6.90 -16.87 15.80
CA HIS A 171 -7.76 -15.85 15.19
C HIS A 171 -8.03 -16.08 13.69
N LYS A 172 -7.78 -17.30 13.18
CA LYS A 172 -8.02 -17.66 11.78
C LYS A 172 -9.41 -17.24 11.26
N LYS A 173 -10.46 -17.43 12.07
CA LYS A 173 -11.85 -17.11 11.65
C LYS A 173 -12.03 -15.59 11.44
N ASP A 174 -11.39 -14.78 12.27
CA ASP A 174 -11.48 -13.32 12.17
C ASP A 174 -10.71 -12.81 10.93
N PHE A 175 -9.51 -13.31 10.70
CA PHE A 175 -8.74 -12.96 9.50
C PHE A 175 -9.49 -13.34 8.21
N LEU A 176 -10.08 -14.54 8.15
CA LEU A 176 -10.87 -14.96 6.98
C LEU A 176 -12.12 -14.12 6.79
N ARG A 177 -12.83 -13.74 7.88
CA ARG A 177 -13.98 -12.83 7.80
C ARG A 177 -13.58 -11.45 7.28
N ASN A 178 -12.52 -10.87 7.82
CA ASN A 178 -12.02 -9.56 7.42
C ASN A 178 -11.54 -9.58 5.94
N GLN A 179 -10.81 -10.63 5.54
CA GLN A 179 -10.45 -10.86 4.14
C GLN A 179 -11.67 -10.86 3.23
N ALA A 180 -12.70 -11.65 3.56
CA ALA A 180 -13.89 -11.76 2.73
C ALA A 180 -14.63 -10.42 2.62
N GLN A 181 -14.75 -9.69 3.73
CA GLN A 181 -15.36 -8.35 3.73
C GLN A 181 -14.58 -7.38 2.86
N TYR A 182 -13.25 -7.33 3.01
CA TYR A 182 -12.43 -6.39 2.24
C TYR A 182 -12.42 -6.72 0.74
N ILE A 183 -12.39 -7.99 0.36
CA ILE A 183 -12.54 -8.41 -1.04
C ILE A 183 -13.90 -7.96 -1.60
N GLN A 184 -14.98 -8.09 -0.84
CA GLN A 184 -16.30 -7.61 -1.25
C GLN A 184 -16.31 -6.07 -1.43
N ASP A 185 -15.65 -5.34 -0.53
CA ASP A 185 -15.55 -3.88 -0.62
C ASP A 185 -14.76 -3.44 -1.87
N LEU A 186 -13.69 -4.18 -2.22
CA LEU A 186 -12.94 -3.96 -3.47
C LEU A 186 -13.80 -4.23 -4.71
N ASP A 187 -14.60 -5.30 -4.70
CA ASP A 187 -15.53 -5.61 -5.80
C ASP A 187 -16.55 -4.49 -6.01
N GLN A 188 -17.16 -4.02 -4.94
CA GLN A 188 -18.15 -2.93 -5.00
C GLN A 188 -17.51 -1.62 -5.49
N THR A 189 -16.30 -1.30 -4.98
CA THR A 189 -15.55 -0.13 -5.43
C THR A 189 -15.26 -0.21 -6.92
N GLN A 190 -14.70 -1.32 -7.38
CA GLN A 190 -14.40 -1.52 -8.79
C GLN A 190 -15.66 -1.39 -9.67
N GLN A 191 -16.79 -1.98 -9.27
CA GLN A 191 -18.05 -1.87 -10.00
C GLN A 191 -18.51 -0.42 -10.12
N ARG A 192 -18.49 0.36 -9.02
CA ARG A 192 -18.83 1.79 -9.05
C ARG A 192 -17.93 2.58 -10.00
N LEU A 193 -16.63 2.32 -9.96
CA LEU A 193 -15.65 3.00 -10.81
C LEU A 193 -15.85 2.65 -12.29
N MET A 194 -16.10 1.39 -12.61
CA MET A 194 -16.40 0.97 -13.98
C MET A 194 -17.64 1.66 -14.56
N VAL A 195 -18.66 1.92 -13.73
CA VAL A 195 -19.85 2.69 -14.14
C VAL A 195 -19.47 4.14 -14.47
N LYS A 196 -18.65 4.79 -13.63
CA LYS A 196 -18.16 6.17 -13.87
C LYS A 196 -17.37 6.31 -15.17
N LEU A 197 -16.65 5.25 -15.57
CA LEU A 197 -15.80 5.24 -16.74
C LEU A 197 -16.54 4.96 -18.07
N LYS A 198 -17.78 4.44 -18.03
CA LYS A 198 -18.55 4.09 -19.23
C LYS A 198 -18.74 5.25 -20.22
N PRO A 199 -19.02 6.50 -19.77
CA PRO A 199 -19.27 7.63 -20.69
C PRO A 199 -18.01 8.11 -21.44
N LEU A 200 -16.81 7.76 -20.98
CA LEU A 200 -15.57 8.27 -21.54
C LEU A 200 -15.30 7.64 -22.91
N GLN A 201 -15.24 8.48 -23.97
CA GLN A 201 -15.00 8.07 -25.34
C GLN A 201 -13.51 7.85 -25.63
N ASN A 202 -12.64 8.80 -25.24
CA ASN A 202 -11.20 8.72 -25.44
C ASN A 202 -10.51 8.50 -24.10
N LYS A 203 -9.96 7.29 -23.92
CA LYS A 203 -9.23 6.87 -22.71
C LYS A 203 -7.72 6.77 -22.93
N LYS A 204 -7.21 7.44 -23.98
CA LYS A 204 -5.77 7.50 -24.24
C LYS A 204 -5.11 8.49 -23.29
N ILE A 205 -4.00 8.07 -22.69
CA ILE A 205 -3.21 8.88 -21.76
C ILE A 205 -1.72 8.78 -22.07
N ILE A 206 -0.97 9.80 -21.67
CA ILE A 206 0.48 9.74 -21.49
C ILE A 206 0.74 9.67 -19.99
N THR A 207 1.74 8.93 -19.56
CA THR A 207 2.15 8.85 -18.15
C THR A 207 3.53 9.47 -17.95
N HIS A 208 3.80 9.95 -16.75
CA HIS A 208 5.14 10.43 -16.41
C HIS A 208 6.11 9.27 -16.37
N HIS A 209 5.76 8.23 -15.63
CA HIS A 209 6.52 6.99 -15.50
C HIS A 209 5.72 5.79 -16.02
N ALA A 210 6.37 4.62 -16.21
CA ALA A 210 5.78 3.45 -16.85
C ALA A 210 4.96 2.54 -15.92
N ASP A 211 4.55 2.99 -14.74
CA ASP A 211 3.93 2.20 -13.66
C ASP A 211 2.47 1.81 -13.89
N TRP A 212 1.79 2.50 -14.77
CA TRP A 212 0.32 2.51 -14.88
C TRP A 212 -0.28 1.38 -15.72
N SER A 213 0.51 0.38 -16.12
CA SER A 213 0.05 -0.69 -17.03
C SER A 213 -1.10 -1.52 -16.45
N TYR A 214 -1.03 -1.88 -15.17
CA TYR A 214 -2.08 -2.67 -14.50
C TYR A 214 -3.36 -1.86 -14.32
N PHE A 215 -3.24 -0.61 -13.87
CA PHE A 215 -4.36 0.31 -13.75
C PHE A 215 -5.05 0.54 -15.10
N ALA A 216 -4.26 0.85 -16.13
CA ALA A 216 -4.76 1.09 -17.47
C ALA A 216 -5.52 -0.14 -18.01
N ARG A 217 -4.95 -1.34 -17.87
CA ARG A 217 -5.61 -2.59 -18.26
C ARG A 217 -6.93 -2.78 -17.51
N ARG A 218 -6.95 -2.55 -16.19
CA ARG A 218 -8.14 -2.75 -15.36
C ARG A 218 -9.29 -1.82 -15.72
N PHE A 219 -9.00 -0.55 -15.90
CA PHE A 219 -10.01 0.49 -16.10
C PHE A 219 -10.22 0.87 -17.56
N GLY A 220 -9.54 0.19 -18.48
CA GLY A 220 -9.70 0.36 -19.93
C GLY A 220 -9.06 1.63 -20.48
N PHE A 221 -8.03 2.16 -19.79
CA PHE A 221 -7.19 3.22 -20.33
C PHE A 221 -6.15 2.64 -21.31
N ILE A 222 -5.65 3.51 -22.18
CA ILE A 222 -4.63 3.16 -23.18
C ILE A 222 -3.44 4.09 -22.97
N VAL A 223 -2.37 3.57 -22.36
CA VAL A 223 -1.10 4.30 -22.23
C VAL A 223 -0.42 4.32 -23.60
N ARG A 224 -0.26 5.51 -24.18
CA ARG A 224 0.34 5.70 -25.50
C ARG A 224 1.84 6.00 -25.44
N GLY A 225 2.35 6.20 -24.25
CA GLY A 225 3.75 6.40 -23.96
C GLY A 225 3.97 6.96 -22.58
N SER A 226 5.20 6.84 -22.11
CA SER A 226 5.67 7.42 -20.84
C SER A 226 6.75 8.45 -21.12
N ILE A 227 6.82 9.51 -20.29
CA ILE A 227 7.86 10.55 -20.43
C ILE A 227 9.23 9.95 -20.11
N ALA A 228 9.35 9.31 -18.95
CA ALA A 228 10.54 8.59 -18.52
C ALA A 228 10.27 7.08 -18.44
N SER A 229 11.26 6.28 -18.80
CA SER A 229 11.22 4.81 -18.65
C SER A 229 11.61 4.37 -17.24
N GLN A 230 12.42 5.16 -16.56
CA GLN A 230 12.89 4.96 -15.18
C GLN A 230 12.81 6.30 -14.44
N ILE A 231 12.66 6.27 -13.11
CA ILE A 231 12.47 7.47 -12.28
C ILE A 231 13.58 8.50 -12.45
N ASP A 232 14.84 8.06 -12.54
CA ASP A 232 16.02 8.93 -12.61
C ASP A 232 16.52 9.17 -14.05
N ALA A 233 15.80 8.68 -15.07
CA ALA A 233 16.21 8.82 -16.45
C ALA A 233 15.67 10.12 -17.07
N GLU A 234 16.57 11.03 -17.45
CA GLU A 234 16.17 12.17 -18.27
C GLU A 234 15.75 11.68 -19.69
N PRO A 235 14.54 12.03 -20.15
CA PRO A 235 14.11 11.66 -21.49
C PRO A 235 14.92 12.39 -22.55
N SER A 236 15.24 11.71 -23.64
CA SER A 236 15.91 12.34 -24.78
C SER A 236 14.99 13.37 -25.45
N THR A 237 15.59 14.39 -26.10
CA THR A 237 14.85 15.38 -26.89
C THR A 237 13.97 14.70 -27.95
N LYS A 238 14.44 13.62 -28.55
CA LYS A 238 13.65 12.80 -29.49
C LYS A 238 12.41 12.25 -28.84
N ARG A 239 12.52 11.66 -27.61
CA ARG A 239 11.36 11.13 -26.88
C ARG A 239 10.30 12.19 -26.64
N ILE A 240 10.69 13.38 -26.19
CA ILE A 240 9.77 14.50 -25.98
C ILE A 240 9.09 14.90 -27.29
N SER A 241 9.83 15.02 -28.40
CA SER A 241 9.26 15.34 -29.71
C SER A 241 8.26 14.29 -30.19
N ASP A 242 8.59 13.00 -30.04
CA ASP A 242 7.72 11.89 -30.39
C ASP A 242 6.41 11.93 -29.58
N LEU A 243 6.49 12.20 -28.28
CA LEU A 243 5.31 12.33 -27.42
C LEU A 243 4.43 13.53 -27.81
N VAL A 244 5.00 14.68 -28.12
CA VAL A 244 4.24 15.85 -28.64
C VAL A 244 3.48 15.46 -29.90
N GLN A 245 4.11 14.75 -30.83
CA GLN A 245 3.46 14.29 -32.05
C GLN A 245 2.33 13.30 -31.76
N ILE A 246 2.54 12.30 -30.90
CA ILE A 246 1.54 11.33 -30.50
C ILE A 246 0.34 12.01 -29.85
N ILE A 247 0.56 12.91 -28.90
CA ILE A 247 -0.49 13.65 -28.19
C ILE A 247 -1.37 14.41 -29.20
N LYS A 248 -0.76 15.16 -30.12
CA LYS A 248 -1.47 15.96 -31.11
C LYS A 248 -2.22 15.08 -32.13
N THR A 249 -1.57 14.04 -32.65
CA THR A 249 -2.17 13.16 -33.70
C THR A 249 -3.32 12.34 -33.15
N GLU A 250 -3.17 11.82 -31.91
CA GLU A 250 -4.18 10.94 -31.32
C GLU A 250 -5.17 11.69 -30.40
N GLN A 251 -5.07 13.03 -30.35
CA GLN A 251 -5.93 13.90 -29.55
C GLN A 251 -5.97 13.47 -28.08
N ILE A 252 -4.80 13.19 -27.52
CA ILE A 252 -4.68 12.81 -26.11
C ILE A 252 -4.89 14.04 -25.25
N ARG A 253 -5.80 13.95 -24.29
CA ARG A 253 -6.22 15.09 -23.48
C ARG A 253 -5.56 15.14 -22.10
N VAL A 254 -4.94 14.01 -21.66
CA VAL A 254 -4.42 13.86 -20.30
C VAL A 254 -2.99 13.34 -20.33
N ILE A 255 -2.16 14.02 -19.53
CA ILE A 255 -0.83 13.60 -19.13
C ILE A 255 -0.88 13.33 -17.63
N VAL A 256 -0.63 12.08 -17.23
CA VAL A 256 -0.57 11.68 -15.83
C VAL A 256 0.79 12.07 -15.26
N SER A 257 0.79 12.77 -14.14
CA SER A 257 1.96 13.05 -13.30
C SER A 257 1.81 12.42 -11.92
N GLU A 258 2.85 12.41 -11.13
CA GLU A 258 2.89 11.79 -9.82
C GLU A 258 3.51 12.73 -8.79
N PRO A 259 3.08 12.71 -7.50
CA PRO A 259 3.57 13.65 -6.50
C PRO A 259 5.06 13.46 -6.16
N GLN A 260 5.62 12.27 -6.44
CA GLN A 260 7.02 11.93 -6.18
C GLN A 260 7.98 12.47 -7.25
N LEU A 261 7.45 12.89 -8.43
CA LEU A 261 8.24 13.25 -9.60
C LEU A 261 8.19 14.75 -9.89
N ASP A 262 9.26 15.30 -10.50
CA ASP A 262 9.30 16.69 -10.90
C ASP A 262 8.23 17.00 -11.97
N PRO A 263 7.25 17.87 -11.72
CA PRO A 263 6.16 18.14 -12.64
C PRO A 263 6.58 18.94 -13.89
N LYS A 264 7.84 19.36 -14.01
CA LYS A 264 8.30 20.25 -15.06
C LYS A 264 8.09 19.68 -16.48
N LEU A 265 8.45 18.42 -16.71
CA LEU A 265 8.29 17.82 -18.04
C LEU A 265 6.82 17.58 -18.42
N PRO A 266 5.94 17.05 -17.56
CA PRO A 266 4.51 17.02 -17.83
C PRO A 266 3.92 18.38 -18.16
N GLN A 267 4.33 19.44 -17.44
CA GLN A 267 3.86 20.80 -17.68
C GLN A 267 4.32 21.37 -19.04
N ILE A 268 5.58 21.12 -19.43
CA ILE A 268 6.09 21.52 -20.75
C ILE A 268 5.28 20.84 -21.86
N LEU A 269 5.06 19.53 -21.77
CA LEU A 269 4.27 18.78 -22.75
C LEU A 269 2.83 19.30 -22.80
N ALA A 270 2.24 19.63 -21.67
CA ALA A 270 0.90 20.19 -21.60
C ALA A 270 0.81 21.56 -22.31
N GLN A 271 1.78 22.43 -22.09
CA GLN A 271 1.86 23.74 -22.76
C GLN A 271 2.00 23.60 -24.28
N GLU A 272 2.82 22.67 -24.75
CA GLU A 272 3.07 22.45 -26.19
C GLU A 272 1.90 21.77 -26.93
N THR A 273 1.05 21.05 -26.21
CA THR A 273 0.04 20.19 -26.83
C THR A 273 -1.41 20.58 -26.51
N GLY A 274 -1.61 21.38 -25.47
CA GLY A 274 -2.95 21.70 -24.94
C GLY A 274 -3.56 20.58 -24.08
N ALA A 275 -2.83 19.48 -23.81
CA ALA A 275 -3.27 18.46 -22.89
C ALA A 275 -3.26 18.96 -21.42
N ARG A 276 -4.00 18.30 -20.53
CA ARG A 276 -4.06 18.64 -19.11
C ARG A 276 -3.14 17.73 -18.31
N VAL A 277 -2.40 18.28 -17.37
CA VAL A 277 -1.67 17.47 -16.36
C VAL A 277 -2.66 17.07 -15.27
N VAL A 278 -2.71 15.79 -14.97
CA VAL A 278 -3.51 15.19 -13.89
C VAL A 278 -2.57 14.47 -12.95
N VAL A 279 -2.62 14.79 -11.66
CA VAL A 279 -1.79 14.14 -10.65
C VAL A 279 -2.53 12.95 -10.10
N LEU A 280 -1.98 11.77 -10.31
CA LEU A 280 -2.40 10.49 -9.72
C LEU A 280 -1.34 10.00 -8.75
N THR A 281 -1.70 9.06 -7.88
CA THR A 281 -0.71 8.49 -6.96
C THR A 281 -0.73 6.96 -6.97
N PRO A 282 0.41 6.30 -7.19
CA PRO A 282 0.50 4.85 -7.05
C PRO A 282 0.56 4.38 -5.58
N ILE A 283 0.70 5.30 -4.63
CA ILE A 283 0.95 4.99 -3.21
C ILE A 283 -0.10 5.66 -2.32
N PRO A 284 -0.77 4.91 -1.42
CA PRO A 284 -1.71 5.47 -0.44
C PRO A 284 -1.04 6.49 0.48
N GLY A 285 -1.76 7.58 0.78
CA GLY A 285 -1.31 8.63 1.69
C GLY A 285 -0.36 9.66 1.09
N ALA A 286 -0.01 9.56 -0.20
CA ALA A 286 0.83 10.58 -0.86
C ALA A 286 0.08 11.87 -1.20
N LEU A 287 -1.25 11.81 -1.29
CA LEU A 287 -2.13 12.96 -1.52
C LEU A 287 -3.29 12.96 -0.52
N PRO A 288 -3.83 14.13 -0.16
CA PRO A 288 -5.05 14.21 0.66
C PRO A 288 -6.22 13.45 0.00
N GLY A 289 -6.92 12.63 0.78
CA GLY A 289 -8.02 11.80 0.29
C GLY A 289 -7.59 10.44 -0.29
N THR A 290 -6.30 10.09 -0.19
CA THR A 290 -5.75 8.82 -0.67
C THR A 290 -5.17 7.96 0.47
N GLU A 291 -5.67 8.13 1.69
CA GLU A 291 -5.10 7.54 2.92
C GLU A 291 -5.17 6.01 2.97
N SER A 292 -6.06 5.40 2.19
CA SER A 292 -6.20 3.94 2.05
C SER A 292 -6.03 3.51 0.59
N TYR A 293 -5.77 2.23 0.39
CA TYR A 293 -5.71 1.66 -0.96
C TYR A 293 -7.00 1.92 -1.77
N ARG A 294 -8.17 1.75 -1.15
CA ARG A 294 -9.44 2.00 -1.82
C ARG A 294 -9.63 3.47 -2.20
N SER A 295 -9.37 4.38 -1.26
CA SER A 295 -9.51 5.81 -1.51
C SER A 295 -8.51 6.30 -2.57
N MET A 296 -7.31 5.73 -2.62
CA MET A 296 -6.32 5.99 -3.67
C MET A 296 -6.86 5.61 -5.06
N ILE A 297 -7.34 4.38 -5.23
CA ILE A 297 -7.88 3.92 -6.53
C ILE A 297 -9.12 4.74 -6.92
N GLU A 298 -9.99 5.08 -5.96
CA GLU A 298 -11.16 5.94 -6.21
C GLU A 298 -10.74 7.35 -6.65
N TYR A 299 -9.77 7.95 -5.97
CA TYR A 299 -9.20 9.25 -6.32
C TYR A 299 -8.64 9.24 -7.73
N ASP A 300 -7.78 8.28 -8.07
CA ASP A 300 -7.12 8.22 -9.37
C ASP A 300 -8.11 8.09 -10.52
N VAL A 301 -9.12 7.24 -10.38
CA VAL A 301 -10.19 7.13 -11.37
C VAL A 301 -11.00 8.42 -11.46
N ASP A 302 -11.35 9.05 -10.34
CA ASP A 302 -12.15 10.27 -10.31
C ASP A 302 -11.40 11.45 -10.95
N GLN A 303 -10.08 11.58 -10.73
CA GLN A 303 -9.25 12.58 -11.39
C GLN A 303 -9.28 12.41 -12.92
N LEU A 304 -9.11 11.18 -13.41
CA LEU A 304 -9.17 10.90 -14.85
C LEU A 304 -10.56 11.12 -15.43
N VAL A 305 -11.61 10.70 -14.74
CA VAL A 305 -13.00 10.95 -15.15
C VAL A 305 -13.27 12.44 -15.27
N ASN A 306 -12.85 13.24 -14.29
CA ASN A 306 -13.06 14.70 -14.30
C ASN A 306 -12.27 15.40 -15.43
N ALA A 307 -11.07 14.92 -15.73
CA ALA A 307 -10.24 15.49 -16.78
C ALA A 307 -10.68 15.08 -18.20
N LEU A 308 -11.31 13.92 -18.36
CA LEU A 308 -11.71 13.36 -19.65
C LEU A 308 -13.20 13.57 -19.99
N LYS A 309 -14.03 13.98 -19.03
CA LYS A 309 -15.39 14.44 -19.33
C LYS A 309 -15.34 15.65 -20.27
N ASP A 310 -16.21 15.67 -21.25
CA ASP A 310 -16.39 16.77 -22.20
C ASP A 310 -17.04 17.96 -21.53
#